data_17e70dbcfb0b7cdf3317712f66046ec2
#
_entry.id   17e70dbcfb0b7cdf3317712f66046ec2
#
_cell.length_a   1.000
_cell.length_b   1.000
_cell.length_c   1.000
_cell.angle_alpha   90.00
_cell.angle_beta   90.00
_cell.angle_gamma   90.00
#
_symmetry.space_group_name_H-M   'P 1'
#
loop_
_entity.id
_entity.type
_entity.pdbx_description
1 polymer ?
#
loop_
_entity_poly.entity_id
_entity_poly.type
_entity_poly.pdbx_seq_one_letter_code
_entity_poly.pdbx_strand_id
1 'polypeptide(L)'
;MAVLAEDMVDRAVHALLEGSDAMARQVREDDDQLDRLEQEVDELAINLLAAGAETQDLRAITVGLKISNDLERIGDEAGTIAKRVLALNHREGWESPLKEEITAMGE
;
A
#
# COMPACT_ATOMS: atom_id res chain seq x y z
N MET A 1 3.85 -10.64 -1.44
CA MET A 1 3.02 -9.69 -0.65
C MET A 1 3.85 -8.76 0.24
N ALA A 2 4.75 -9.27 1.05
CA ALA A 2 5.58 -8.45 1.92
C ALA A 2 6.47 -7.47 1.15
N VAL A 3 7.12 -7.92 0.08
CA VAL A 3 7.96 -7.08 -0.79
C VAL A 3 7.13 -5.96 -1.41
N LEU A 4 5.93 -6.28 -1.88
CA LEU A 4 5.03 -5.27 -2.47
C LEU A 4 4.63 -4.22 -1.44
N ALA A 5 4.24 -4.63 -0.23
CA ALA A 5 3.87 -3.70 0.84
C ALA A 5 5.04 -2.79 1.23
N GLU A 6 6.24 -3.35 1.35
CA GLU A 6 7.46 -2.61 1.65
C GLU A 6 7.79 -1.59 0.57
N ASP A 7 7.71 -2.00 -0.70
CA ASP A 7 7.94 -1.10 -1.84
C ASP A 7 6.91 0.02 -1.88
N MET A 8 5.66 -0.27 -1.53
CA MET A 8 4.60 0.74 -1.47
C MET A 8 4.91 1.83 -0.44
N VAL A 9 5.36 1.42 0.75
CA VAL A 9 5.74 2.37 1.80
C VAL A 9 6.90 3.25 1.34
N ASP A 10 7.93 2.63 0.78
CA ASP A 10 9.09 3.33 0.24
C ASP A 10 8.71 4.37 -0.81
N ARG A 11 7.92 3.97 -1.78
CA ARG A 11 7.46 4.87 -2.84
C ARG A 11 6.54 5.96 -2.32
N ALA A 12 5.66 5.64 -1.37
CA ALA A 12 4.77 6.61 -0.76
C ALA A 12 5.57 7.72 -0.05
N VAL A 13 6.60 7.33 0.70
CA VAL A 13 7.48 8.29 1.39
C VAL A 13 8.24 9.14 0.38
N HIS A 14 8.81 8.53 -0.65
CA HIS A 14 9.50 9.26 -1.71
C HIS A 14 8.57 10.21 -2.46
N ALA A 15 7.35 9.77 -2.75
CA ALA A 15 6.34 10.60 -3.39
C ALA A 15 6.02 11.84 -2.54
N LEU A 16 5.92 11.65 -1.23
CA LEU A 16 5.66 12.74 -0.29
C LEU A 16 6.81 13.73 -0.26
N LEU A 17 8.05 13.23 -0.16
CA LEU A 17 9.24 14.08 -0.06
C LEU A 17 9.55 14.81 -1.36
N GLU A 18 9.32 14.19 -2.50
CA GLU A 18 9.63 14.74 -3.82
C GLU A 18 8.44 15.40 -4.50
N GLY A 19 7.23 15.24 -3.96
CA GLY A 19 6.01 15.73 -4.58
C GLY A 19 5.70 15.03 -5.90
N SER A 20 6.07 13.76 -6.05
CA SER A 20 5.93 13.01 -7.30
C SER A 20 4.55 12.37 -7.46
N ASP A 21 3.77 12.88 -8.39
CA ASP A 21 2.48 12.31 -8.78
C ASP A 21 2.63 10.91 -9.38
N ALA A 22 3.66 10.70 -10.18
CA ALA A 22 3.91 9.41 -10.82
C ALA A 22 4.11 8.30 -9.78
N MET A 23 4.93 8.56 -8.76
CA MET A 23 5.16 7.61 -7.67
C MET A 23 3.89 7.38 -6.85
N ALA A 24 3.13 8.44 -6.57
CA ALA A 24 1.90 8.33 -5.80
C ALA A 24 0.85 7.49 -6.56
N ARG A 25 0.73 7.67 -7.87
CA ARG A 25 -0.17 6.85 -8.70
C ARG A 25 0.26 5.39 -8.73
N GLN A 26 1.57 5.15 -8.79
CA GLN A 26 2.11 3.80 -8.76
C GLN A 26 1.75 3.09 -7.45
N VAL A 27 1.84 3.79 -6.32
CA VAL A 27 1.45 3.24 -5.02
C VAL A 27 -0.03 2.86 -5.01
N ARG A 28 -0.89 3.68 -5.60
CA ARG A 28 -2.32 3.38 -5.68
C ARG A 28 -2.61 2.16 -6.55
N GLU A 29 -1.89 1.99 -7.64
CA GLU A 29 -1.99 0.78 -8.47
C GLU A 29 -1.51 -0.46 -7.70
N ASP A 30 -0.43 -0.32 -6.95
CA ASP A 30 0.11 -1.38 -6.10
C ASP A 30 -0.88 -1.76 -4.99
N ASP A 31 -1.63 -0.80 -4.46
CA ASP A 31 -2.67 -1.06 -3.46
C ASP A 31 -3.75 -1.99 -4.01
N ASP A 32 -4.20 -1.77 -5.24
CA ASP A 32 -5.16 -2.65 -5.90
C ASP A 32 -4.59 -4.07 -6.08
N GLN A 33 -3.31 -4.16 -6.42
CA GLN A 33 -2.63 -5.45 -6.54
C GLN A 33 -2.53 -6.16 -5.19
N LEU A 34 -2.24 -5.41 -4.14
CA LEU A 34 -2.15 -5.93 -2.78
C LEU A 34 -3.51 -6.47 -2.31
N ASP A 35 -4.59 -5.74 -2.60
CA ASP A 35 -5.95 -6.18 -2.31
C ASP A 35 -6.28 -7.52 -2.98
N ARG A 36 -5.87 -7.68 -4.23
CA ARG A 36 -6.07 -8.93 -4.97
C ARG A 36 -5.28 -10.07 -4.36
N LEU A 37 -4.06 -9.82 -3.91
CA LEU A 37 -3.23 -10.82 -3.23
C LEU A 37 -3.86 -11.24 -1.91
N GLU A 38 -4.44 -10.31 -1.16
CA GLU A 38 -5.16 -10.64 0.07
C GLU A 38 -6.35 -11.55 -0.23
N GLN A 39 -7.13 -11.24 -1.26
CA GLN A 39 -8.25 -12.08 -1.69
C GLN A 39 -7.80 -13.49 -2.08
N GLU A 40 -6.68 -13.61 -2.78
CA GLU A 40 -6.10 -14.91 -3.14
C GLU A 40 -5.69 -15.71 -1.91
N VAL A 41 -5.10 -15.05 -0.92
CA VAL A 41 -4.73 -15.69 0.36
C VAL A 41 -5.97 -16.18 1.09
N ASP A 42 -7.01 -15.36 1.15
CA ASP A 42 -8.28 -15.72 1.79
C ASP A 42 -8.93 -16.92 1.12
N GLU A 43 -8.98 -16.95 -0.21
CA GLU A 43 -9.52 -18.06 -0.98
C GLU A 43 -8.73 -19.33 -0.76
N LEU A 44 -7.40 -19.24 -0.76
CA LEU A 44 -6.53 -20.38 -0.48
C LEU A 44 -6.78 -20.94 0.92
N ALA A 45 -6.92 -20.08 1.91
CA ALA A 45 -7.21 -20.47 3.28
C ALA A 45 -8.56 -21.20 3.38
N ILE A 46 -9.59 -20.66 2.75
CA ILE A 46 -10.92 -21.27 2.71
C ILE A 46 -10.86 -22.66 2.06
N ASN A 47 -10.14 -22.78 0.95
CA ASN A 47 -10.00 -24.05 0.24
C ASN A 47 -9.27 -25.11 1.09
N LEU A 48 -8.23 -24.71 1.80
CA LEU A 48 -7.49 -25.60 2.69
C LEU A 48 -8.33 -26.04 3.88
N LEU A 49 -9.13 -25.14 4.44
CA LEU A 49 -10.05 -25.49 5.53
C LEU A 49 -11.14 -26.44 5.05
N ALA A 50 -11.70 -26.21 3.87
CA ALA A 50 -12.71 -27.08 3.26
C ALA A 50 -12.17 -28.46 2.92
N ALA A 51 -10.87 -28.57 2.64
CA ALA A 51 -10.20 -29.85 2.37
C ALA A 51 -9.91 -30.66 3.64
N GLY A 52 -10.24 -30.16 4.82
CA GLY A 52 -10.05 -30.87 6.09
C GLY A 52 -8.64 -30.72 6.64
N ALA A 53 -8.13 -29.50 6.67
CA ALA A 53 -6.81 -29.22 7.20
C ALA A 53 -6.65 -29.70 8.65
N GLU A 54 -5.50 -30.29 8.95
CA GLU A 54 -5.17 -30.77 10.30
C GLU A 54 -4.81 -29.59 11.22
N THR A 55 -4.73 -29.85 12.53
CA THR A 55 -4.49 -28.80 13.54
C THR A 55 -3.25 -27.98 13.28
N GLN A 56 -2.15 -28.59 12.82
CA GLN A 56 -0.92 -27.86 12.48
C GLN A 56 -1.13 -26.92 11.30
N ASP A 57 -1.87 -27.37 10.30
CA ASP A 57 -2.19 -26.59 9.11
C ASP A 57 -3.14 -25.45 9.46
N LEU A 58 -4.09 -25.67 10.38
CA LEU A 58 -4.99 -24.64 10.86
C LEU A 58 -4.22 -23.47 11.50
N ARG A 59 -3.18 -23.80 12.28
CA ARG A 59 -2.34 -22.79 12.92
C ARG A 59 -1.56 -21.99 11.88
N ALA A 60 -0.98 -22.67 10.90
CA ALA A 60 -0.25 -22.01 9.80
C ALA A 60 -1.17 -21.12 8.97
N ILE A 61 -2.38 -21.58 8.67
CA ILE A 61 -3.40 -20.81 7.95
C ILE A 61 -3.77 -19.54 8.74
N THR A 62 -4.02 -19.68 10.04
CA THR A 62 -4.38 -18.55 10.90
C THR A 62 -3.27 -17.51 10.95
N VAL A 63 -2.02 -17.94 11.12
CA VAL A 63 -0.85 -17.04 11.11
C VAL A 63 -0.71 -16.36 9.75
N GLY A 64 -0.87 -17.11 8.66
CA GLY A 64 -0.80 -16.58 7.31
C GLY A 64 -1.85 -15.50 7.05
N LEU A 65 -3.09 -15.71 7.48
CA LEU A 65 -4.18 -14.74 7.37
C LEU A 65 -3.87 -13.48 8.17
N LYS A 66 -3.33 -13.63 9.36
CA LYS A 66 -2.95 -12.49 10.19
C LYS A 66 -1.86 -11.66 9.55
N ILE A 67 -0.83 -12.31 9.03
CA ILE A 67 0.27 -11.63 8.34
C ILE A 67 -0.26 -10.90 7.11
N SER A 68 -1.09 -11.55 6.31
CA SER A 68 -1.72 -10.96 5.13
C SER A 68 -2.52 -9.71 5.49
N ASN A 69 -3.28 -9.78 6.58
CA ASN A 69 -4.08 -8.67 7.08
C ASN A 69 -3.21 -7.49 7.54
N ASP A 70 -2.10 -7.78 8.22
CA ASP A 70 -1.16 -6.75 8.67
C ASP A 70 -0.47 -6.08 7.47
N LEU A 71 -0.10 -6.84 6.45
CA LEU A 71 0.51 -6.31 5.22
C LEU A 71 -0.49 -5.45 4.44
N GLU A 72 -1.74 -5.87 4.38
CA GLU A 72 -2.81 -5.09 3.76
C GLU A 72 -2.98 -3.74 4.47
N ARG A 73 -2.93 -3.73 5.79
CA ARG A 73 -3.02 -2.49 6.57
C ARG A 73 -1.86 -1.55 6.26
N ILE A 74 -0.65 -2.08 6.16
CA ILE A 74 0.54 -1.29 5.78
C ILE A 74 0.35 -0.70 4.38
N GLY A 75 -0.13 -1.51 3.44
CA GLY A 75 -0.44 -1.05 2.09
C GLY A 75 -1.50 0.04 2.06
N ASP A 76 -2.56 -0.10 2.86
CA ASP A 76 -3.62 0.90 2.95
C ASP A 76 -3.08 2.23 3.48
N GLU A 77 -2.19 2.20 4.45
CA GLU A 77 -1.53 3.40 4.97
C GLU A 77 -0.67 4.06 3.90
N ALA A 78 0.10 3.28 3.16
CA ALA A 78 0.89 3.78 2.02
C ALA A 78 -0.02 4.40 0.95
N GLY A 79 -1.12 3.74 0.64
CA GLY A 79 -2.14 4.23 -0.30
C GLY A 79 -2.75 5.56 0.15
N THR A 80 -2.99 5.71 1.46
CA THR A 80 -3.50 6.94 2.04
C THR A 80 -2.50 8.09 1.88
N ILE A 81 -1.22 7.82 2.13
CA ILE A 81 -0.15 8.80 1.91
C ILE A 81 -0.11 9.23 0.44
N ALA A 82 -0.13 8.27 -0.48
CA ALA A 82 -0.13 8.55 -1.91
C ALA A 82 -1.33 9.40 -2.34
N LYS A 83 -2.51 9.08 -1.81
CA LYS A 83 -3.73 9.83 -2.08
C LYS A 83 -3.59 11.28 -1.61
N ARG A 84 -2.99 11.49 -0.45
CA ARG A 84 -2.75 12.84 0.09
C ARG A 84 -1.73 13.61 -0.74
N VAL A 85 -0.69 12.95 -1.21
CA VAL A 85 0.31 13.56 -2.12
C VAL A 85 -0.39 14.06 -3.39
N LEU A 86 -1.21 13.23 -4.01
CA LEU A 86 -1.95 13.60 -5.21
C LEU A 86 -2.90 14.77 -4.93
N ALA A 87 -3.59 14.75 -3.80
CA ALA A 87 -4.50 15.82 -3.42
C ALA A 87 -3.78 17.15 -3.20
N LEU A 88 -2.61 17.12 -2.56
CA LEU A 88 -1.80 18.31 -2.32
C LEU A 88 -1.25 18.89 -3.63
N ASN A 89 -0.78 18.02 -4.52
CA ASN A 89 -0.20 18.46 -5.79
C ASN A 89 -1.24 19.02 -6.76
N HIS A 90 -2.47 18.57 -6.65
CA HIS A 90 -3.57 18.98 -7.54
C HIS A 90 -4.59 19.90 -6.86
N ARG A 91 -4.31 20.33 -5.64
CA ARG A 91 -5.22 21.19 -4.91
C ARG A 91 -5.16 22.60 -5.47
N GLU A 92 -6.26 23.00 -6.11
CA GLU A 92 -6.39 24.29 -6.73
C GLU A 92 -6.39 25.41 -5.67
N GLY A 93 -5.58 26.43 -5.87
CA GLY A 93 -5.47 27.56 -4.96
C GLY A 93 -4.69 27.28 -3.68
N TRP A 94 -4.17 26.08 -3.53
CA TRP A 94 -3.32 25.75 -2.38
C TRP A 94 -1.86 25.94 -2.75
N GLU A 95 -1.30 27.01 -2.28
CA GLU A 95 0.13 27.28 -2.42
C GLU A 95 0.74 27.32 -1.04
N SER A 96 1.43 26.25 -0.66
CA SER A 96 2.20 26.29 0.56
C SER A 96 3.57 26.91 0.26
N PRO A 97 4.12 27.68 1.19
CA PRO A 97 5.48 28.17 1.03
C PRO A 97 6.50 27.08 0.78
N LEU A 98 6.28 25.92 1.38
CA LEU A 98 7.14 24.76 1.20
C LEU A 98 7.14 24.26 -0.25
N LYS A 99 5.97 24.22 -0.88
CA LYS A 99 5.84 23.80 -2.28
C LYS A 99 6.54 24.77 -3.22
N GLU A 100 6.40 26.06 -2.98
CA GLU A 100 7.07 27.11 -3.76
C GLU A 100 8.59 27.01 -3.62
N GLU A 101 9.08 26.79 -2.41
CA GLU A 101 10.51 26.60 -2.16
C GLU A 101 11.06 25.38 -2.89
N ILE A 102 10.34 24.26 -2.86
CA ILE A 102 10.74 23.05 -3.57
C ILE A 102 10.77 23.31 -5.07
N THR A 103 9.76 23.96 -5.61
CA THR A 103 9.69 24.29 -7.03
C THR A 103 10.84 25.22 -7.43
N ALA A 104 11.10 26.24 -6.64
CA ALA A 104 12.19 27.19 -6.89
C ALA A 104 13.56 26.51 -6.85
N MET A 105 13.75 25.56 -5.94
CA MET A 105 15.00 24.81 -5.85
C MET A 105 15.13 23.76 -6.96
N GLY A 106 14.03 23.30 -7.50
CA GLY A 106 14.00 22.35 -8.60
C GLY A 106 14.25 22.95 -9.97
N GLU A 107 14.21 24.25 -10.06
CA GLU A 107 14.51 24.99 -11.28
C GLU A 107 16.01 25.30 -11.35
#